data_d5d9ae5cdbb7506d3b48bf311fb107fd
#
_entry.id   d5d9ae5cdbb7506d3b48bf311fb107fd
#
_cell.length_a   1.000
_cell.length_b   1.000
_cell.length_c   1.000
_cell.angle_alpha   90.00
_cell.angle_beta   90.00
_cell.angle_gamma   90.00
#
_symmetry.space_group_name_H-M   'P 1'
#
loop_
_entity.id
_entity.type
_entity.pdbx_description
1 polymer ?
#
loop_
_entity_poly.entity_id
_entity_poly.type
_entity_poly.pdbx_seq_one_letter_code
_entity_poly.pdbx_strand_id
1 'polypeptide(L)'
;MIWYERINDAFDYIEDHMDGKIDLDKVANIMCQSTVSFQRTFSIFMDISIYEYIRRRRMTLAAIELQTSSTKVIDVALKYGYESPESFTRAFKEIHGISPSAARKKGVQLNLFPRITFLLTVKGDIEMDYKTDNKSEQIVNLKGFNWGNIDPSKHLKPFDNCIYLASKWSELGYVDVLDLGTGLGRHAIYFAKKGFNVSAIDISEYAIQYLKTWAEKENLLINAEVGDMLSPHYPNQSFDCIFAYHVISHTDSIGIKKTISEIERVLKPNGEAYLSFCSKESTEFIESSSNKLDKNTLISRDELEKGIPHFYADLNDIKELLANFKIELIKHTEYFYNDFNPDNQRREKFYYVNARLK
;
A
#
# COMPACT_ATOMS: atom_id res chain seq x y z
N MET A 1 -4.57 29.80 -4.40
CA MET A 1 -5.19 28.47 -4.15
C MET A 1 -4.07 27.48 -3.97
N ILE A 2 -3.99 26.86 -2.82
CA ILE A 2 -2.90 25.94 -2.45
C ILE A 2 -3.16 24.58 -3.13
N TRP A 3 -2.13 23.80 -3.43
CA TRP A 3 -2.24 22.54 -4.18
C TRP A 3 -3.29 21.57 -3.59
N TYR A 4 -3.40 21.48 -2.26
CA TYR A 4 -4.35 20.58 -1.61
C TYR A 4 -5.83 21.00 -1.77
N GLU A 5 -6.10 22.30 -1.89
CA GLU A 5 -7.45 22.81 -2.21
C GLU A 5 -7.87 22.35 -3.60
N ARG A 6 -6.97 22.49 -4.57
CA ARG A 6 -7.20 22.05 -5.95
C ARG A 6 -7.46 20.56 -6.09
N ILE A 7 -6.76 19.73 -5.30
CA ILE A 7 -7.00 18.27 -5.37
C ILE A 7 -8.38 17.92 -4.82
N ASN A 8 -8.84 18.57 -3.75
CA ASN A 8 -10.19 18.38 -3.26
C ASN A 8 -11.23 18.88 -4.26
N ASP A 9 -11.04 20.06 -4.87
CA ASP A 9 -11.91 20.59 -5.92
C ASP A 9 -11.97 19.64 -7.14
N ALA A 10 -10.86 19.01 -7.52
CA ALA A 10 -10.81 18.02 -8.57
C ALA A 10 -11.61 16.76 -8.22
N PHE A 11 -11.49 16.28 -6.97
CA PHE A 11 -12.28 15.14 -6.50
C PHE A 11 -13.76 15.49 -6.35
N ASP A 12 -14.10 16.69 -5.89
CA ASP A 12 -15.47 17.18 -5.81
C ASP A 12 -16.10 17.18 -7.20
N TYR A 13 -15.41 17.73 -8.20
CA TYR A 13 -15.87 17.69 -9.58
C TYR A 13 -16.10 16.26 -10.07
N ILE A 14 -15.19 15.31 -9.77
CA ILE A 14 -15.33 13.91 -10.18
C ILE A 14 -16.57 13.28 -9.50
N GLU A 15 -16.74 13.48 -8.20
CA GLU A 15 -17.86 12.92 -7.42
C GLU A 15 -19.21 13.50 -7.87
N ASP A 16 -19.26 14.80 -8.17
CA ASP A 16 -20.47 15.48 -8.64
C ASP A 16 -20.92 15.05 -10.04
N HIS A 17 -20.03 14.40 -10.80
CA HIS A 17 -20.28 13.95 -12.16
C HIS A 17 -20.25 12.42 -12.32
N MET A 18 -20.41 11.68 -11.20
CA MET A 18 -20.39 10.21 -11.23
C MET A 18 -21.52 9.58 -12.03
N ASP A 19 -22.66 10.24 -12.14
CA ASP A 19 -23.84 9.82 -12.91
C ASP A 19 -23.82 10.28 -14.38
N GLY A 20 -22.68 10.85 -14.84
CA GLY A 20 -22.55 11.40 -16.19
C GLY A 20 -21.17 11.18 -16.79
N LYS A 21 -20.85 12.02 -17.77
CA LYS A 21 -19.52 12.05 -18.40
C LYS A 21 -18.57 12.91 -17.56
N ILE A 22 -17.53 12.30 -17.06
CA ILE A 22 -16.44 13.00 -16.37
C ILE A 22 -15.44 13.48 -17.42
N ASP A 23 -15.22 14.80 -17.46
CA ASP A 23 -14.25 15.44 -18.35
C ASP A 23 -12.88 15.51 -17.61
N LEU A 24 -11.98 14.60 -17.98
CA LEU A 24 -10.64 14.54 -17.36
C LEU A 24 -9.76 15.73 -17.73
N ASP A 25 -9.99 16.41 -18.85
CA ASP A 25 -9.26 17.63 -19.18
C ASP A 25 -9.66 18.76 -18.23
N LYS A 26 -10.93 18.84 -17.87
CA LYS A 26 -11.39 19.79 -16.86
C LYS A 26 -10.83 19.49 -15.48
N VAL A 27 -10.78 18.22 -15.08
CA VAL A 27 -10.15 17.80 -13.82
C VAL A 27 -8.67 18.18 -13.79
N ALA A 28 -7.94 17.91 -14.87
CA ALA A 28 -6.53 18.24 -15.01
C ALA A 28 -6.30 19.75 -14.95
N ASN A 29 -7.18 20.55 -15.56
CA ASN A 29 -7.11 22.01 -15.52
C ASN A 29 -7.34 22.57 -14.10
N ILE A 30 -8.22 21.98 -13.29
CA ILE A 30 -8.37 22.34 -11.86
C ILE A 30 -7.03 22.17 -11.14
N MET A 31 -6.31 21.08 -11.45
CA MET A 31 -4.99 20.78 -10.90
C MET A 31 -3.84 21.58 -11.52
N CYS A 32 -4.11 22.41 -12.52
CA CYS A 32 -3.09 23.10 -13.35
C CYS A 32 -2.06 22.13 -13.94
N GLN A 33 -2.52 20.99 -14.44
CA GLN A 33 -1.71 19.94 -15.07
C GLN A 33 -2.27 19.58 -16.44
N SER A 34 -1.45 18.92 -17.27
CA SER A 34 -1.98 18.18 -18.42
C SER A 34 -2.72 16.92 -17.96
N THR A 35 -3.66 16.43 -18.76
CA THR A 35 -4.42 15.20 -18.45
C THR A 35 -3.51 14.01 -18.19
N VAL A 36 -2.43 13.85 -18.97
CA VAL A 36 -1.43 12.79 -18.77
C VAL A 36 -0.70 12.96 -17.44
N SER A 37 -0.26 14.19 -17.12
CA SER A 37 0.41 14.50 -15.85
C SER A 37 -0.53 14.25 -14.65
N PHE A 38 -1.79 14.68 -14.77
CA PHE A 38 -2.80 14.44 -13.73
C PHE A 38 -3.05 12.95 -13.50
N GLN A 39 -3.26 12.16 -14.56
CA GLN A 39 -3.47 10.71 -14.45
C GLN A 39 -2.29 10.01 -13.78
N ARG A 40 -1.05 10.41 -14.12
CA ARG A 40 0.17 9.90 -13.49
C ARG A 40 0.24 10.29 -12.02
N THR A 41 0.03 11.58 -11.71
CA THR A 41 0.01 12.09 -10.33
C THR A 41 -1.07 11.40 -9.50
N PHE A 42 -2.28 11.26 -10.06
CA PHE A 42 -3.38 10.56 -9.41
C PHE A 42 -3.00 9.12 -9.04
N SER A 43 -2.44 8.37 -10.00
CA SER A 43 -2.06 6.97 -9.75
C SER A 43 -0.96 6.83 -8.69
N ILE A 44 -0.05 7.82 -8.60
CA ILE A 44 0.98 7.86 -7.54
C ILE A 44 0.36 8.03 -6.16
N PHE A 45 -0.61 8.96 -6.03
CA PHE A 45 -1.23 9.26 -4.74
C PHE A 45 -2.25 8.22 -4.30
N MET A 46 -2.96 7.60 -5.28
CA MET A 46 -4.12 6.78 -5.02
C MET A 46 -3.87 5.27 -5.14
N ASP A 47 -2.71 4.86 -5.64
CA ASP A 47 -2.34 3.47 -5.92
C ASP A 47 -3.27 2.75 -6.92
N ILE A 48 -4.17 3.50 -7.56
CA ILE A 48 -5.07 3.04 -8.61
C ILE A 48 -5.16 4.10 -9.70
N SER A 49 -5.54 3.70 -10.91
CA SER A 49 -5.81 4.66 -11.97
C SER A 49 -7.07 5.48 -11.66
N ILE A 50 -7.16 6.69 -12.23
CA ILE A 50 -8.38 7.53 -12.14
C ILE A 50 -9.60 6.79 -12.69
N TYR A 51 -9.45 5.99 -13.75
CA TYR A 51 -10.53 5.19 -14.32
C TYR A 51 -11.01 4.10 -13.37
N GLU A 52 -10.08 3.45 -12.66
CA GLU A 52 -10.43 2.44 -11.65
C GLU A 52 -11.10 3.08 -10.42
N TYR A 53 -10.66 4.25 -10.00
CA TYR A 53 -11.33 5.04 -8.97
C TYR A 53 -12.78 5.32 -9.37
N ILE A 54 -13.00 5.91 -10.55
CA ILE A 54 -14.32 6.23 -11.07
C ILE A 54 -15.19 4.96 -11.16
N ARG A 55 -14.63 3.85 -11.66
CA ARG A 55 -15.33 2.57 -11.76
C ARG A 55 -15.80 2.07 -10.40
N ARG A 56 -14.93 2.04 -9.40
CA ARG A 56 -15.26 1.58 -8.04
C ARG A 56 -16.28 2.49 -7.36
N ARG A 57 -16.15 3.80 -7.52
CA ARG A 57 -17.11 4.76 -6.98
C ARG A 57 -18.49 4.61 -7.60
N ARG A 58 -18.58 4.51 -8.93
CA ARG A 58 -19.84 4.25 -9.64
C ARG A 58 -20.52 2.97 -9.18
N MET A 59 -19.78 1.88 -9.02
CA MET A 59 -20.34 0.63 -8.51
C MET A 59 -20.83 0.78 -7.07
N THR A 60 -20.12 1.52 -6.23
CA THR A 60 -20.55 1.81 -4.85
C THR A 60 -21.86 2.61 -4.84
N LEU A 61 -21.95 3.69 -5.61
CA LEU A 61 -23.16 4.51 -5.69
C LEU A 61 -24.34 3.72 -6.28
N ALA A 62 -24.08 2.94 -7.31
CA ALA A 62 -25.08 2.03 -7.88
C ALA A 62 -25.58 1.00 -6.86
N ALA A 63 -24.68 0.45 -6.06
CA ALA A 63 -25.05 -0.51 -5.01
C ALA A 63 -25.92 0.11 -3.93
N ILE A 64 -25.59 1.32 -3.47
CA ILE A 64 -26.39 2.09 -2.51
C ILE A 64 -27.78 2.40 -3.11
N GLU A 65 -27.84 2.87 -4.35
CA GLU A 65 -29.10 3.19 -5.02
C GLU A 65 -29.99 1.96 -5.19
N LEU A 66 -29.41 0.80 -5.55
CA LEU A 66 -30.14 -0.46 -5.63
C LEU A 66 -30.73 -0.92 -4.28
N GLN A 67 -30.07 -0.63 -3.17
CA GLN A 67 -30.56 -0.98 -1.82
C GLN A 67 -31.60 0.00 -1.29
N THR A 68 -31.50 1.28 -1.67
CA THR A 68 -32.32 2.37 -1.10
C THR A 68 -33.49 2.78 -1.98
N SER A 69 -33.54 2.34 -3.23
CA SER A 69 -34.59 2.72 -4.18
C SER A 69 -35.22 1.53 -4.89
N SER A 70 -36.36 1.77 -5.55
CA SER A 70 -37.03 0.80 -6.44
C SER A 70 -36.61 0.94 -7.92
N THR A 71 -35.62 1.79 -8.23
CA THR A 71 -35.13 2.05 -9.60
C THR A 71 -34.73 0.75 -10.29
N LYS A 72 -35.10 0.53 -11.53
CA LYS A 72 -34.75 -0.70 -12.25
C LYS A 72 -33.26 -0.83 -12.46
N VAL A 73 -32.74 -2.06 -12.45
CA VAL A 73 -31.30 -2.32 -12.64
C VAL A 73 -30.75 -1.71 -13.92
N ILE A 74 -31.55 -1.72 -14.99
CA ILE A 74 -31.17 -1.12 -16.28
C ILE A 74 -31.00 0.41 -16.17
N ASP A 75 -31.90 1.08 -15.45
CA ASP A 75 -31.85 2.53 -15.29
C ASP A 75 -30.63 2.94 -14.43
N VAL A 76 -30.32 2.15 -13.39
CA VAL A 76 -29.10 2.33 -12.59
C VAL A 76 -27.85 2.10 -13.45
N ALA A 77 -27.83 1.07 -14.30
CA ALA A 77 -26.71 0.81 -15.20
C ALA A 77 -26.45 1.98 -16.14
N LEU A 78 -27.49 2.49 -16.79
CA LEU A 78 -27.41 3.65 -17.70
C LEU A 78 -26.94 4.90 -16.97
N LYS A 79 -27.50 5.18 -15.78
CA LYS A 79 -27.11 6.33 -14.94
C LYS A 79 -25.61 6.36 -14.64
N TYR A 80 -25.03 5.20 -14.33
CA TYR A 80 -23.60 5.11 -14.01
C TYR A 80 -22.71 4.78 -15.23
N GLY A 81 -23.22 5.03 -16.45
CA GLY A 81 -22.42 5.05 -17.68
C GLY A 81 -22.17 3.69 -18.31
N TYR A 82 -23.03 2.70 -18.06
CA TYR A 82 -22.98 1.39 -18.71
C TYR A 82 -24.02 1.30 -19.83
N GLU A 83 -23.55 1.01 -21.03
CA GLU A 83 -24.43 0.92 -22.21
C GLU A 83 -25.25 -0.37 -22.25
N SER A 84 -24.85 -1.42 -21.50
CA SER A 84 -25.59 -2.67 -21.43
C SER A 84 -25.74 -3.21 -20.01
N PRO A 85 -26.89 -3.84 -19.68
CA PRO A 85 -27.09 -4.49 -18.39
C PRO A 85 -26.09 -5.63 -18.12
N GLU A 86 -25.58 -6.28 -19.16
CA GLU A 86 -24.63 -7.38 -19.06
C GLU A 86 -23.26 -6.87 -18.63
N SER A 87 -22.77 -5.77 -19.23
CA SER A 87 -21.50 -5.14 -18.87
C SER A 87 -21.54 -4.60 -17.43
N PHE A 88 -22.66 -3.97 -17.06
CA PHE A 88 -22.89 -3.52 -15.69
C PHE A 88 -22.91 -4.69 -14.70
N THR A 89 -23.67 -5.75 -15.00
CA THR A 89 -23.77 -6.92 -14.13
C THR A 89 -22.42 -7.59 -13.91
N ARG A 90 -21.56 -7.65 -14.94
CA ARG A 90 -20.20 -8.19 -14.83
C ARG A 90 -19.34 -7.35 -13.91
N ALA A 91 -19.29 -6.03 -14.15
CA ALA A 91 -18.50 -5.10 -13.32
C ALA A 91 -19.00 -5.08 -11.86
N PHE A 92 -20.33 -5.13 -11.68
CA PHE A 92 -20.93 -5.17 -10.34
C PHE A 92 -20.57 -6.44 -9.57
N LYS A 93 -20.65 -7.61 -10.24
CA LYS A 93 -20.24 -8.89 -9.64
C LYS A 93 -18.75 -8.93 -9.32
N GLU A 94 -17.91 -8.37 -10.16
CA GLU A 94 -16.46 -8.31 -9.95
C GLU A 94 -16.14 -7.54 -8.65
N ILE A 95 -16.85 -6.46 -8.37
CA ILE A 95 -16.59 -5.61 -7.19
C ILE A 95 -17.31 -6.13 -5.94
N HIS A 96 -18.59 -6.52 -6.06
CA HIS A 96 -19.42 -6.86 -4.90
C HIS A 96 -19.60 -8.36 -4.68
N GLY A 97 -19.09 -9.22 -5.57
CA GLY A 97 -19.22 -10.68 -5.48
C GLY A 97 -20.61 -11.23 -5.80
N ILE A 98 -21.64 -10.36 -5.96
CA ILE A 98 -23.03 -10.73 -6.16
C ILE A 98 -23.67 -9.97 -7.34
N SER A 99 -24.83 -10.43 -7.81
CA SER A 99 -25.56 -9.73 -8.90
C SER A 99 -26.25 -8.46 -8.40
N PRO A 100 -26.50 -7.45 -9.28
CA PRO A 100 -27.24 -6.25 -8.93
C PRO A 100 -28.64 -6.54 -8.37
N SER A 101 -29.33 -7.54 -8.90
CA SER A 101 -30.65 -7.95 -8.40
C SER A 101 -30.59 -8.59 -7.02
N ALA A 102 -29.50 -9.32 -6.70
CA ALA A 102 -29.28 -9.88 -5.38
C ALA A 102 -28.96 -8.80 -4.35
N ALA A 103 -28.27 -7.73 -4.75
CA ALA A 103 -27.92 -6.61 -3.89
C ALA A 103 -29.13 -5.87 -3.28
N ARG A 104 -30.32 -5.97 -3.90
CA ARG A 104 -31.56 -5.37 -3.38
C ARG A 104 -32.11 -6.01 -2.11
N LYS A 105 -31.69 -7.20 -1.78
CA LYS A 105 -32.17 -7.90 -0.57
C LYS A 105 -31.64 -7.20 0.68
N LYS A 106 -32.53 -6.94 1.66
CA LYS A 106 -32.14 -6.39 2.96
C LYS A 106 -31.08 -7.27 3.63
N GLY A 107 -30.05 -6.64 4.20
CA GLY A 107 -28.99 -7.33 4.95
C GLY A 107 -27.88 -7.93 4.07
N VAL A 108 -27.93 -7.71 2.76
CA VAL A 108 -26.82 -8.10 1.88
C VAL A 108 -25.67 -7.12 2.03
N GLN A 109 -24.52 -7.67 2.28
CA GLN A 109 -23.27 -6.90 2.40
C GLN A 109 -22.68 -6.61 1.03
N LEU A 110 -22.15 -5.39 0.85
CA LEU A 110 -21.59 -4.90 -0.39
C LEU A 110 -20.20 -4.32 -0.15
N ASN A 111 -19.27 -4.59 -1.06
CA ASN A 111 -17.93 -4.01 -1.01
C ASN A 111 -18.02 -2.53 -1.46
N LEU A 112 -18.13 -1.62 -0.51
CA LEU A 112 -18.24 -0.20 -0.80
C LEU A 112 -16.84 0.44 -0.84
N PHE A 113 -16.61 1.26 -1.84
CA PHE A 113 -15.40 2.07 -1.97
C PHE A 113 -15.76 3.52 -1.61
N PRO A 114 -15.27 4.06 -0.45
CA PRO A 114 -15.66 5.39 0.02
C PRO A 114 -15.11 6.50 -0.88
N ARG A 115 -15.75 7.68 -0.79
CA ARG A 115 -15.20 8.93 -1.34
C ARG A 115 -13.89 9.23 -0.63
N ILE A 116 -12.90 9.69 -1.38
CA ILE A 116 -11.62 10.11 -0.84
C ILE A 116 -11.64 11.63 -0.64
N THR A 117 -11.13 12.05 0.53
CA THR A 117 -10.94 13.47 0.87
C THR A 117 -9.53 13.64 1.39
N PHE A 118 -8.82 14.65 0.90
CA PHE A 118 -7.49 14.98 1.37
C PHE A 118 -7.59 15.97 2.53
N LEU A 119 -6.91 15.65 3.63
CA LEU A 119 -6.74 16.54 4.77
C LEU A 119 -5.27 16.93 4.88
N LEU A 120 -4.99 18.24 4.81
CA LEU A 120 -3.66 18.76 5.10
C LEU A 120 -3.53 18.97 6.60
N THR A 121 -2.71 18.16 7.27
CA THR A 121 -2.34 18.42 8.67
C THR A 121 -0.95 19.04 8.71
N VAL A 122 -0.85 20.32 9.07
CA VAL A 122 0.42 20.99 9.32
C VAL A 122 0.73 20.86 10.80
N LYS A 123 1.76 20.07 11.14
CA LYS A 123 2.28 19.97 12.52
C LYS A 123 3.52 20.84 12.62
N GLY A 124 3.51 21.84 13.50
CA GLY A 124 4.70 22.59 13.87
C GLY A 124 5.63 21.74 14.74
N ASP A 125 6.93 21.85 14.53
CA ASP A 125 7.93 21.16 15.35
C ASP A 125 7.98 21.84 16.73
N ILE A 126 7.70 21.09 17.78
CA ILE A 126 8.06 21.45 19.16
C ILE A 126 9.21 20.49 19.52
N GLU A 127 10.41 21.05 19.69
CA GLU A 127 11.52 20.31 20.27
C GLU A 127 11.17 19.91 21.70
N MET A 128 11.06 18.63 21.96
CA MET A 128 11.01 18.10 23.32
C MET A 128 12.20 17.17 23.54
N ASP A 129 13.06 17.55 24.49
CA ASP A 129 14.14 16.72 25.00
C ASP A 129 13.57 15.45 25.65
N TYR A 130 13.81 14.29 25.05
CA TYR A 130 13.56 13.01 25.70
C TYR A 130 14.83 12.44 26.32
N LYS A 131 14.82 12.26 27.62
CA LYS A 131 15.80 11.41 28.31
C LYS A 131 15.55 9.96 27.94
N THR A 132 16.54 9.31 27.35
CA THR A 132 16.53 7.89 27.05
C THR A 132 16.75 7.08 28.33
N ASP A 133 15.73 6.33 28.76
CA ASP A 133 15.89 5.27 29.76
C ASP A 133 16.50 4.04 29.07
N ASN A 134 17.76 3.78 29.38
CA ASN A 134 18.46 2.56 28.97
C ASN A 134 17.96 1.35 29.78
N LYS A 135 16.98 0.61 29.23
CA LYS A 135 16.72 -0.77 29.63
C LYS A 135 17.39 -1.70 28.63
N SER A 136 18.08 -2.72 29.12
CA SER A 136 18.70 -3.77 28.31
C SER A 136 17.69 -4.46 27.40
N GLU A 137 17.89 -4.27 26.11
CA GLU A 137 16.96 -4.64 25.04
C GLU A 137 17.33 -6.03 24.53
N GLN A 138 16.38 -6.97 24.58
CA GLN A 138 16.54 -8.28 23.95
C GLN A 138 15.86 -8.25 22.58
N ILE A 139 16.61 -8.60 21.54
CA ILE A 139 16.06 -8.80 20.19
C ILE A 139 15.11 -10.00 20.24
N VAL A 140 13.86 -9.80 19.87
CA VAL A 140 12.88 -10.89 19.78
C VAL A 140 13.17 -11.71 18.53
N ASN A 141 13.26 -13.04 18.66
CA ASN A 141 13.42 -13.94 17.50
C ASN A 141 12.27 -13.73 16.51
N LEU A 142 12.61 -13.28 15.30
CA LEU A 142 11.64 -13.03 14.24
C LEU A 142 11.03 -14.33 13.73
N LYS A 143 9.71 -14.40 13.73
CA LYS A 143 8.96 -15.39 12.97
C LYS A 143 8.44 -14.68 11.71
N GLY A 144 8.53 -15.33 10.56
CA GLY A 144 7.96 -14.80 9.32
C GLY A 144 6.44 -15.01 9.24
N PHE A 145 5.80 -14.26 8.35
CA PHE A 145 4.40 -14.46 7.97
C PHE A 145 4.18 -15.92 7.50
N ASN A 146 3.06 -16.53 7.88
CA ASN A 146 2.77 -17.92 7.53
C ASN A 146 2.20 -18.07 6.12
N TRP A 147 3.05 -17.96 5.12
CA TRP A 147 2.71 -18.07 3.70
C TRP A 147 2.13 -19.43 3.29
N GLY A 148 2.38 -20.48 4.07
CA GLY A 148 1.85 -21.83 3.79
C GLY A 148 0.35 -21.99 4.03
N ASN A 149 -0.27 -21.07 4.78
CA ASN A 149 -1.68 -21.15 5.18
C ASN A 149 -2.60 -20.22 4.37
N ILE A 150 -2.12 -19.65 3.26
CA ILE A 150 -2.91 -18.74 2.43
C ILE A 150 -3.13 -19.32 1.03
N ASP A 151 -4.16 -18.82 0.34
CA ASP A 151 -4.37 -19.05 -1.08
C ASP A 151 -3.42 -18.14 -1.91
N PRO A 152 -2.36 -18.67 -2.54
CA PRO A 152 -1.40 -17.86 -3.27
C PRO A 152 -2.05 -17.02 -4.38
N SER A 153 -3.13 -17.50 -5.02
CA SER A 153 -3.76 -16.82 -6.15
C SER A 153 -4.25 -15.41 -5.82
N LYS A 154 -4.55 -15.14 -4.55
CA LYS A 154 -5.00 -13.83 -4.04
C LYS A 154 -3.85 -12.83 -3.85
N HIS A 155 -2.60 -13.30 -3.90
CA HIS A 155 -1.40 -12.51 -3.61
C HIS A 155 -0.44 -12.37 -4.80
N LEU A 156 -0.91 -12.61 -6.04
CA LEU A 156 -0.07 -12.56 -7.24
C LEU A 156 -0.05 -11.19 -7.92
N LYS A 157 -1.05 -10.34 -7.65
CA LYS A 157 -1.11 -9.01 -8.25
C LYS A 157 -0.10 -8.08 -7.54
N PRO A 158 0.85 -7.46 -8.28
CA PRO A 158 1.73 -6.47 -7.69
C PRO A 158 0.95 -5.25 -7.24
N PHE A 159 1.48 -4.54 -6.25
CA PHE A 159 0.94 -3.28 -5.78
C PHE A 159 1.10 -2.20 -6.87
N ASP A 160 0.08 -1.36 -7.05
CA ASP A 160 0.02 -0.44 -8.20
C ASP A 160 1.18 0.57 -8.24
N ASN A 161 1.77 0.94 -7.07
CA ASN A 161 2.97 1.79 -7.02
C ASN A 161 4.20 1.16 -7.69
N CYS A 162 4.29 -0.16 -7.82
CA CYS A 162 5.37 -0.81 -8.56
C CYS A 162 5.42 -0.35 -10.01
N ILE A 163 4.25 -0.06 -10.62
CA ILE A 163 4.16 0.39 -12.02
C ILE A 163 4.85 1.75 -12.16
N TYR A 164 4.53 2.66 -11.25
CA TYR A 164 5.15 3.99 -11.23
C TYR A 164 6.63 3.92 -10.91
N LEU A 165 7.00 3.17 -9.85
CA LEU A 165 8.40 3.05 -9.42
C LEU A 165 9.27 2.43 -10.51
N ALA A 166 8.80 1.38 -11.16
CA ALA A 166 9.54 0.77 -12.26
C ALA A 166 9.80 1.78 -13.41
N SER A 167 8.78 2.59 -13.78
CA SER A 167 8.96 3.63 -14.79
C SER A 167 9.95 4.71 -14.33
N LYS A 168 9.77 5.24 -13.11
CA LYS A 168 10.65 6.25 -12.52
C LYS A 168 12.10 5.77 -12.43
N TRP A 169 12.32 4.56 -11.90
CA TRP A 169 13.63 4.00 -11.70
C TRP A 169 14.34 3.69 -13.02
N SER A 170 13.58 3.21 -14.02
CA SER A 170 14.10 3.03 -15.39
C SER A 170 14.50 4.36 -16.03
N GLU A 171 13.70 5.43 -15.88
CA GLU A 171 14.02 6.77 -16.36
C GLU A 171 15.27 7.36 -15.69
N LEU A 172 15.55 6.98 -14.43
CA LEU A 172 16.75 7.34 -13.69
C LEU A 172 17.98 6.48 -14.06
N GLY A 173 17.81 5.47 -14.90
CA GLY A 173 18.86 4.53 -15.29
C GLY A 173 19.22 3.53 -14.19
N TYR A 174 18.34 3.32 -13.21
CA TYR A 174 18.53 2.31 -12.18
C TYR A 174 18.30 0.92 -12.73
N VAL A 175 19.09 -0.05 -12.28
CA VAL A 175 19.11 -1.41 -12.83
C VAL A 175 18.96 -2.46 -11.73
N ASP A 176 19.66 -2.29 -10.61
CA ASP A 176 19.74 -3.29 -9.54
C ASP A 176 18.69 -3.01 -8.47
N VAL A 177 17.71 -3.90 -8.32
CA VAL A 177 16.59 -3.76 -7.38
C VAL A 177 16.64 -4.88 -6.34
N LEU A 178 16.48 -4.52 -5.06
CA LEU A 178 16.21 -5.46 -3.98
C LEU A 178 14.73 -5.40 -3.58
N ASP A 179 14.03 -6.53 -3.69
CA ASP A 179 12.70 -6.74 -3.09
C ASP A 179 12.90 -7.35 -1.70
N LEU A 180 12.88 -6.49 -0.67
CA LEU A 180 13.12 -6.85 0.72
C LEU A 180 11.83 -7.33 1.37
N GLY A 181 11.80 -8.58 1.85
CA GLY A 181 10.59 -9.24 2.32
C GLY A 181 9.62 -9.52 1.17
N THR A 182 10.14 -10.20 0.16
CA THR A 182 9.45 -10.39 -1.14
C THR A 182 8.15 -11.19 -1.04
N GLY A 183 7.95 -11.97 0.04
CA GLY A 183 6.84 -12.91 0.16
C GLY A 183 6.80 -13.88 -1.02
N LEU A 184 5.62 -14.09 -1.62
CA LEU A 184 5.46 -14.97 -2.79
C LEU A 184 6.08 -14.39 -4.09
N GLY A 185 6.68 -13.19 -4.05
CA GLY A 185 7.47 -12.64 -5.15
C GLY A 185 6.72 -11.81 -6.17
N ARG A 186 5.48 -11.38 -5.92
CA ARG A 186 4.67 -10.61 -6.90
C ARG A 186 5.35 -9.34 -7.42
N HIS A 187 6.13 -8.67 -6.56
CA HIS A 187 6.86 -7.45 -6.92
C HIS A 187 8.17 -7.78 -7.64
N ALA A 188 8.92 -8.77 -7.13
CA ALA A 188 10.13 -9.27 -7.77
C ALA A 188 9.88 -9.73 -9.22
N ILE A 189 8.81 -10.52 -9.46
CA ILE A 189 8.37 -10.93 -10.79
C ILE A 189 8.04 -9.71 -11.67
N TYR A 190 7.34 -8.71 -11.09
CA TYR A 190 6.99 -7.51 -11.84
C TYR A 190 8.22 -6.70 -12.27
N PHE A 191 9.16 -6.43 -11.35
CA PHE A 191 10.39 -5.71 -11.66
C PHE A 191 11.26 -6.47 -12.67
N ALA A 192 11.39 -7.79 -12.53
CA ALA A 192 12.12 -8.62 -13.50
C ALA A 192 11.50 -8.55 -14.90
N LYS A 193 10.16 -8.58 -15.03
CA LYS A 193 9.44 -8.38 -16.31
C LYS A 193 9.67 -6.98 -16.90
N LYS A 194 10.07 -6.01 -16.10
CA LYS A 194 10.42 -4.64 -16.52
C LYS A 194 11.90 -4.48 -16.88
N GLY A 195 12.69 -5.55 -16.78
CA GLY A 195 14.09 -5.58 -17.19
C GLY A 195 15.09 -5.21 -16.10
N PHE A 196 14.66 -5.16 -14.83
CA PHE A 196 15.57 -4.95 -13.71
C PHE A 196 16.32 -6.23 -13.35
N ASN A 197 17.55 -6.10 -12.86
CA ASN A 197 18.27 -7.14 -12.15
C ASN A 197 17.70 -7.24 -10.73
N VAL A 198 16.93 -8.28 -10.46
CA VAL A 198 16.19 -8.41 -9.20
C VAL A 198 16.87 -9.38 -8.27
N SER A 199 17.19 -8.92 -7.07
CA SER A 199 17.41 -9.76 -5.89
C SER A 199 16.18 -9.71 -4.99
N ALA A 200 15.84 -10.84 -4.39
CA ALA A 200 14.64 -10.98 -3.55
C ALA A 200 14.98 -11.79 -2.29
N ILE A 201 14.60 -11.29 -1.13
CA ILE A 201 14.88 -11.94 0.16
C ILE A 201 13.60 -12.02 0.99
N ASP A 202 13.38 -13.16 1.63
CA ASP A 202 12.33 -13.37 2.62
C ASP A 202 12.80 -14.41 3.65
N ILE A 203 12.32 -14.31 4.88
CA ILE A 203 12.65 -15.28 5.93
C ILE A 203 11.93 -16.62 5.72
N SER A 204 10.86 -16.64 4.93
CA SER A 204 10.05 -17.82 4.64
C SER A 204 10.64 -18.63 3.50
N GLU A 205 11.13 -19.83 3.81
CA GLU A 205 11.60 -20.79 2.82
C GLU A 205 10.49 -21.15 1.80
N TYR A 206 9.25 -21.32 2.27
CA TYR A 206 8.08 -21.58 1.41
C TYR A 206 7.88 -20.46 0.38
N ALA A 207 7.94 -19.20 0.80
CA ALA A 207 7.76 -18.05 -0.06
C ALA A 207 8.86 -17.98 -1.13
N ILE A 208 10.10 -18.16 -0.76
CA ILE A 208 11.24 -18.18 -1.68
C ILE A 208 11.14 -19.34 -2.69
N GLN A 209 10.76 -20.54 -2.23
CA GLN A 209 10.58 -21.67 -3.15
C GLN A 209 9.43 -21.41 -4.14
N TYR A 210 8.35 -20.79 -3.69
CA TYR A 210 7.24 -20.38 -4.55
C TYR A 210 7.70 -19.37 -5.62
N LEU A 211 8.42 -18.32 -5.21
CA LEU A 211 8.98 -17.32 -6.12
C LEU A 211 9.91 -17.96 -7.18
N LYS A 212 10.82 -18.85 -6.78
CA LYS A 212 11.72 -19.56 -7.71
C LYS A 212 10.94 -20.33 -8.76
N THR A 213 9.94 -21.11 -8.33
CA THR A 213 9.09 -21.88 -9.24
C THR A 213 8.29 -20.97 -10.19
N TRP A 214 7.83 -19.81 -9.70
CA TRP A 214 7.13 -18.84 -10.54
C TRP A 214 8.06 -18.17 -11.55
N ALA A 215 9.24 -17.74 -11.12
CA ALA A 215 10.26 -17.14 -11.98
C ALA A 215 10.69 -18.09 -13.12
N GLU A 216 10.91 -19.38 -12.81
CA GLU A 216 11.21 -20.41 -13.81
C GLU A 216 10.10 -20.54 -14.86
N LYS A 217 8.84 -20.61 -14.45
CA LYS A 217 7.68 -20.68 -15.37
C LYS A 217 7.57 -19.47 -16.30
N GLU A 218 8.01 -18.31 -15.84
CA GLU A 218 7.96 -17.05 -16.59
C GLU A 218 9.28 -16.80 -17.37
N ASN A 219 10.27 -17.70 -17.28
CA ASN A 219 11.62 -17.57 -17.83
C ASN A 219 12.33 -16.27 -17.36
N LEU A 220 12.19 -15.94 -16.09
CA LEU A 220 12.81 -14.76 -15.46
C LEU A 220 14.02 -15.18 -14.62
N LEU A 221 15.06 -14.34 -14.65
CA LEU A 221 16.22 -14.48 -13.77
C LEU A 221 16.00 -13.58 -12.54
N ILE A 222 15.82 -14.20 -11.38
CA ILE A 222 15.69 -13.52 -10.09
C ILE A 222 16.61 -14.21 -9.09
N ASN A 223 17.48 -13.44 -8.44
CA ASN A 223 18.30 -13.94 -7.33
C ASN A 223 17.47 -13.98 -6.06
N ALA A 224 16.76 -15.10 -5.81
CA ALA A 224 15.88 -15.26 -4.67
C ALA A 224 16.54 -16.14 -3.60
N GLU A 225 16.62 -15.64 -2.36
CA GLU A 225 17.25 -16.33 -1.23
C GLU A 225 16.47 -16.20 0.07
N VAL A 226 16.59 -17.23 0.91
CA VAL A 226 16.06 -17.17 2.29
C VAL A 226 17.04 -16.34 3.13
N GLY A 227 16.50 -15.31 3.80
CA GLY A 227 17.34 -14.44 4.63
C GLY A 227 16.54 -13.48 5.49
N ASP A 228 17.24 -12.87 6.44
CA ASP A 228 16.67 -11.95 7.42
C ASP A 228 16.92 -10.50 7.00
N MET A 229 15.88 -9.67 7.00
CA MET A 229 15.97 -8.23 6.72
C MET A 229 16.88 -7.48 7.70
N LEU A 230 17.11 -8.04 8.90
CA LEU A 230 17.98 -7.48 9.91
C LEU A 230 19.49 -7.66 9.59
N SER A 231 19.83 -8.58 8.70
CA SER A 231 21.23 -8.87 8.31
C SER A 231 21.30 -9.50 6.92
N PRO A 232 20.85 -8.79 5.88
CA PRO A 232 20.92 -9.30 4.51
C PRO A 232 22.38 -9.45 4.06
N HIS A 233 22.72 -10.58 3.43
CA HIS A 233 24.10 -10.94 3.08
C HIS A 233 24.63 -10.25 1.82
N TYR A 234 24.10 -9.06 1.48
CA TYR A 234 24.55 -8.31 0.30
C TYR A 234 25.74 -7.41 0.66
N PRO A 235 26.67 -7.20 -0.28
CA PRO A 235 27.73 -6.21 -0.13
C PRO A 235 27.20 -4.79 0.04
N ASN A 236 28.05 -3.88 0.54
CA ASN A 236 27.72 -2.46 0.59
C ASN A 236 27.46 -1.93 -0.83
N GLN A 237 26.53 -0.99 -0.97
CA GLN A 237 26.27 -0.26 -2.21
C GLN A 237 25.99 -1.19 -3.41
N SER A 238 25.18 -2.22 -3.19
CA SER A 238 24.83 -3.21 -4.22
C SER A 238 23.62 -2.81 -5.07
N PHE A 239 22.71 -2.01 -4.54
CA PHE A 239 21.42 -1.75 -5.17
C PHE A 239 21.19 -0.28 -5.50
N ASP A 240 20.61 -0.02 -6.67
CA ASP A 240 20.13 1.31 -7.05
C ASP A 240 18.83 1.62 -6.32
N CYS A 241 17.99 0.61 -6.11
CA CYS A 241 16.69 0.74 -5.46
C CYS A 241 16.37 -0.42 -4.52
N ILE A 242 15.61 -0.10 -3.47
CA ILE A 242 15.04 -1.09 -2.55
C ILE A 242 13.53 -0.89 -2.48
N PHE A 243 12.81 -1.99 -2.65
CA PHE A 243 11.37 -2.06 -2.43
C PHE A 243 11.08 -2.91 -1.20
N ALA A 244 10.47 -2.30 -0.17
CA ALA A 244 10.16 -2.96 1.11
C ALA A 244 8.70 -2.65 1.49
N TYR A 245 7.80 -3.47 0.97
CA TYR A 245 6.35 -3.29 1.11
C TYR A 245 5.78 -4.21 2.18
N HIS A 246 5.23 -3.63 3.25
CA HIS A 246 4.62 -4.32 4.39
C HIS A 246 5.53 -5.38 5.03
N VAL A 247 6.81 -5.06 5.21
CA VAL A 247 7.80 -5.98 5.78
C VAL A 247 8.60 -5.35 6.91
N ILE A 248 9.12 -4.12 6.74
CA ILE A 248 10.10 -3.55 7.68
C ILE A 248 9.53 -3.31 9.08
N SER A 249 8.21 -3.22 9.20
CA SER A 249 7.52 -3.11 10.48
C SER A 249 7.39 -4.44 11.24
N HIS A 250 7.70 -5.60 10.63
CA HIS A 250 7.63 -6.91 11.30
C HIS A 250 8.83 -7.14 12.24
N THR A 251 9.06 -6.20 13.13
CA THR A 251 10.13 -6.21 14.12
C THR A 251 9.82 -5.26 15.28
N ASP A 252 10.70 -5.19 16.27
CA ASP A 252 10.62 -4.24 17.38
C ASP A 252 11.37 -2.92 17.09
N SER A 253 11.41 -2.03 18.09
CA SER A 253 12.07 -0.72 17.99
C SER A 253 13.59 -0.80 17.75
N ILE A 254 14.24 -1.92 18.09
CA ILE A 254 15.67 -2.13 17.81
C ILE A 254 15.84 -2.66 16.39
N GLY A 255 15.04 -3.66 16.05
CA GLY A 255 15.11 -4.30 14.75
C GLY A 255 14.82 -3.34 13.61
N ILE A 256 13.84 -2.39 13.75
CA ILE A 256 13.57 -1.40 12.71
C ILE A 256 14.78 -0.50 12.45
N LYS A 257 15.48 -0.04 13.50
CA LYS A 257 16.69 0.77 13.35
C LYS A 257 17.80 -0.02 12.64
N LYS A 258 17.95 -1.29 12.98
CA LYS A 258 18.91 -2.19 12.33
C LYS A 258 18.55 -2.40 10.86
N THR A 259 17.27 -2.64 10.54
CA THR A 259 16.80 -2.80 9.16
C THR A 259 17.08 -1.54 8.34
N ILE A 260 16.81 -0.35 8.87
CA ILE A 260 17.10 0.91 8.17
C ILE A 260 18.61 1.06 7.95
N SER A 261 19.44 0.76 8.94
CA SER A 261 20.92 0.78 8.79
C SER A 261 21.41 -0.19 7.71
N GLU A 262 20.79 -1.38 7.59
CA GLU A 262 21.13 -2.33 6.52
C GLU A 262 20.67 -1.83 5.15
N ILE A 263 19.47 -1.22 5.07
CA ILE A 263 18.99 -0.56 3.84
C ILE A 263 19.98 0.54 3.40
N GLU A 264 20.44 1.40 4.33
CA GLU A 264 21.46 2.42 4.05
C GLU A 264 22.76 1.79 3.53
N ARG A 265 23.21 0.71 4.16
CA ARG A 265 24.46 0.03 3.81
C ARG A 265 24.45 -0.57 2.40
N VAL A 266 23.34 -1.20 2.01
CA VAL A 266 23.26 -1.92 0.72
C VAL A 266 22.81 -1.03 -0.44
N LEU A 267 22.23 0.15 -0.17
CA LEU A 267 21.93 1.13 -1.21
C LEU A 267 23.22 1.80 -1.72
N LYS A 268 23.26 2.03 -3.02
CA LYS A 268 24.26 2.90 -3.66
C LYS A 268 24.02 4.37 -3.26
N PRO A 269 25.05 5.24 -3.27
CA PRO A 269 24.86 6.68 -3.10
C PRO A 269 23.81 7.22 -4.07
N ASN A 270 22.89 8.05 -3.60
CA ASN A 270 21.71 8.55 -4.32
C ASN A 270 20.69 7.47 -4.74
N GLY A 271 20.81 6.24 -4.28
CA GLY A 271 19.83 5.19 -4.48
C GLY A 271 18.51 5.49 -3.75
N GLU A 272 17.43 4.89 -4.18
CA GLU A 272 16.09 5.11 -3.63
C GLU A 272 15.54 3.91 -2.89
N ALA A 273 14.81 4.17 -1.80
CA ALA A 273 14.04 3.17 -1.08
C ALA A 273 12.54 3.54 -1.09
N TYR A 274 11.69 2.56 -1.37
CA TYR A 274 10.27 2.60 -1.11
C TYR A 274 9.95 1.74 0.11
N LEU A 275 9.49 2.38 1.17
CA LEU A 275 9.31 1.76 2.48
C LEU A 275 7.87 1.92 2.95
N SER A 276 7.33 0.93 3.68
CA SER A 276 6.04 1.08 4.35
C SER A 276 6.17 0.85 5.85
N PHE A 277 5.50 1.68 6.65
CA PHE A 277 5.46 1.60 8.10
C PHE A 277 4.01 1.48 8.58
N CYS A 278 3.76 0.63 9.59
CA CYS A 278 2.49 0.64 10.32
C CYS A 278 2.35 1.97 11.08
N SER A 279 1.16 2.57 11.07
CA SER A 279 0.91 3.86 11.70
C SER A 279 0.40 3.70 13.12
N LYS A 280 0.91 4.53 14.06
CA LYS A 280 0.36 4.67 15.42
C LYS A 280 -1.11 5.11 15.46
N GLU A 281 -1.65 5.59 14.33
CA GLU A 281 -3.06 5.95 14.19
C GLU A 281 -3.94 4.76 13.79
N SER A 282 -3.40 3.55 13.64
CA SER A 282 -4.18 2.33 13.42
C SER A 282 -4.98 1.97 14.66
N THR A 283 -6.21 1.46 14.48
CA THR A 283 -7.10 1.03 15.57
C THR A 283 -6.39 0.05 16.50
N GLU A 284 -5.66 -0.91 15.94
CA GLU A 284 -4.93 -1.89 16.73
C GLU A 284 -3.93 -1.25 17.68
N PHE A 285 -3.16 -0.25 17.25
CA PHE A 285 -2.19 0.42 18.10
C PHE A 285 -2.85 1.29 19.19
N ILE A 286 -3.94 1.97 18.85
CA ILE A 286 -4.66 2.86 19.77
C ILE A 286 -5.36 2.05 20.88
N GLU A 287 -6.00 0.93 20.52
CA GLU A 287 -6.82 0.13 21.44
C GLU A 287 -6.00 -0.90 22.23
N SER A 288 -4.80 -1.25 21.75
CA SER A 288 -3.97 -2.26 22.41
C SER A 288 -3.22 -1.70 23.61
N SER A 289 -3.63 -2.12 24.81
CA SER A 289 -2.89 -1.83 26.06
C SER A 289 -2.11 -3.04 26.59
N SER A 290 -2.45 -4.26 26.18
CA SER A 290 -2.03 -5.51 26.86
C SER A 290 -0.98 -6.32 26.08
N ASN A 291 -0.69 -5.98 24.84
CA ASN A 291 0.30 -6.68 23.98
C ASN A 291 1.45 -5.78 23.51
N LYS A 292 1.70 -4.65 24.20
CA LYS A 292 2.85 -3.79 23.93
C LYS A 292 4.14 -4.47 24.39
N LEU A 293 5.08 -4.61 23.45
CA LEU A 293 6.44 -5.04 23.74
C LEU A 293 7.30 -3.85 24.22
N ASP A 294 7.19 -2.71 23.52
CA ASP A 294 7.82 -1.45 23.84
C ASP A 294 6.89 -0.27 23.47
N LYS A 295 7.40 0.98 23.53
CA LYS A 295 6.63 2.20 23.24
C LYS A 295 5.96 2.16 21.85
N ASN A 296 6.63 1.57 20.86
CA ASN A 296 6.24 1.60 19.46
C ASN A 296 5.86 0.24 18.90
N THR A 297 5.98 -0.85 19.70
CA THR A 297 5.85 -2.22 19.21
C THR A 297 4.72 -2.96 19.89
N LEU A 298 3.87 -3.61 19.09
CA LEU A 298 2.86 -4.57 19.52
C LEU A 298 3.24 -5.98 19.09
N ILE A 299 2.82 -6.97 19.85
CA ILE A 299 2.87 -8.37 19.40
C ILE A 299 1.55 -8.70 18.71
N SER A 300 1.61 -9.09 17.43
CA SER A 300 0.42 -9.43 16.65
C SER A 300 -0.35 -10.60 17.26
N ARG A 301 -1.68 -10.48 17.22
CA ARG A 301 -2.65 -11.52 17.61
C ARG A 301 -3.34 -12.15 16.41
N ASP A 302 -3.12 -11.61 15.21
CA ASP A 302 -3.65 -12.18 13.98
C ASP A 302 -3.11 -13.61 13.77
N GLU A 303 -3.94 -14.54 13.33
CA GLU A 303 -3.55 -15.95 13.22
C GLU A 303 -2.37 -16.18 12.27
N LEU A 304 -2.28 -15.37 11.19
CA LEU A 304 -1.20 -15.47 10.18
C LEU A 304 0.12 -14.86 10.66
N GLU A 305 0.04 -13.93 11.61
CA GLU A 305 1.17 -13.15 12.14
C GLU A 305 1.34 -13.30 13.65
N LYS A 306 0.70 -14.32 14.24
CA LYS A 306 0.66 -14.50 15.69
C LYS A 306 2.04 -14.58 16.31
N GLY A 307 2.30 -13.65 17.21
CA GLY A 307 3.56 -13.56 17.94
C GLY A 307 4.65 -12.79 17.18
N ILE A 308 4.38 -12.25 15.98
CA ILE A 308 5.29 -11.35 15.26
C ILE A 308 5.20 -9.97 15.91
N PRO A 309 6.33 -9.34 16.28
CA PRO A 309 6.34 -7.96 16.72
C PRO A 309 6.08 -7.03 15.52
N HIS A 310 5.21 -6.03 15.71
CA HIS A 310 4.92 -5.00 14.72
C HIS A 310 5.29 -3.64 15.27
N PHE A 311 6.25 -2.99 14.62
CA PHE A 311 6.66 -1.62 14.91
C PHE A 311 5.68 -0.63 14.27
N TYR A 312 5.18 0.31 15.07
CA TYR A 312 4.29 1.38 14.64
C TYR A 312 5.00 2.72 14.72
N ALA A 313 4.89 3.53 13.67
CA ALA A 313 5.52 4.83 13.57
C ALA A 313 4.52 5.97 13.53
N ASP A 314 4.93 7.14 13.97
CA ASP A 314 4.40 8.43 13.56
C ASP A 314 5.40 9.15 12.63
N LEU A 315 5.05 10.37 12.20
CA LEU A 315 5.92 11.12 11.29
C LEU A 315 7.28 11.50 11.91
N ASN A 316 7.36 11.65 13.23
CA ASN A 316 8.62 11.99 13.90
C ASN A 316 9.51 10.76 13.94
N ASP A 317 8.97 9.58 14.27
CA ASP A 317 9.74 8.32 14.21
C ASP A 317 10.29 8.08 12.80
N ILE A 318 9.49 8.30 11.74
CA ILE A 318 9.93 8.13 10.35
C ILE A 318 11.06 9.11 10.01
N LYS A 319 10.94 10.39 10.39
CA LYS A 319 12.01 11.39 10.18
C LYS A 319 13.30 11.02 10.91
N GLU A 320 13.20 10.53 12.15
CA GLU A 320 14.35 10.07 12.93
C GLU A 320 15.01 8.84 12.30
N LEU A 321 14.22 7.83 11.95
CA LEU A 321 14.72 6.60 11.32
C LEU A 321 15.39 6.88 9.97
N LEU A 322 14.87 7.83 9.19
CA LEU A 322 15.34 8.18 7.85
C LEU A 322 16.22 9.46 7.82
N ALA A 323 16.93 9.77 8.92
CA ALA A 323 17.76 10.98 9.03
C ALA A 323 18.83 11.11 7.94
N ASN A 324 19.37 9.97 7.45
CA ASN A 324 20.36 9.92 6.36
C ASN A 324 19.72 9.93 4.96
N PHE A 325 18.39 9.97 4.88
CA PHE A 325 17.67 10.04 3.60
C PHE A 325 17.09 11.44 3.37
N LYS A 326 16.98 11.79 2.12
CA LYS A 326 16.08 12.84 1.64
C LYS A 326 14.72 12.21 1.39
N ILE A 327 13.76 12.49 2.22
CA ILE A 327 12.38 12.05 2.03
C ILE A 327 11.78 12.85 0.86
N GLU A 328 11.38 12.17 -0.22
CA GLU A 328 10.79 12.80 -1.40
C GLU A 328 9.26 12.83 -1.32
N LEU A 329 8.67 11.79 -0.71
CA LEU A 329 7.22 11.66 -0.55
C LEU A 329 6.91 10.81 0.68
N ILE A 330 5.96 11.26 1.49
CA ILE A 330 5.28 10.43 2.50
C ILE A 330 3.79 10.46 2.18
N LYS A 331 3.20 9.28 2.05
CA LYS A 331 1.77 9.09 1.90
C LYS A 331 1.24 8.35 3.11
N HIS A 332 0.20 8.87 3.77
CA HIS A 332 -0.50 8.20 4.87
C HIS A 332 -1.83 7.69 4.35
N THR A 333 -2.05 6.39 4.39
CA THR A 333 -3.23 5.73 3.82
C THR A 333 -3.97 4.96 4.90
N GLU A 334 -5.29 5.05 4.89
CA GLU A 334 -6.18 4.32 5.77
C GLU A 334 -6.89 3.22 4.99
N TYR A 335 -6.88 2.00 5.51
CA TYR A 335 -7.62 0.85 4.98
C TYR A 335 -8.72 0.47 5.96
N PHE A 336 -9.93 0.34 5.43
CA PHE A 336 -11.06 -0.15 6.17
C PHE A 336 -11.19 -1.65 5.93
N TYR A 337 -10.87 -2.45 6.93
CA TYR A 337 -11.23 -3.86 6.94
C TYR A 337 -12.63 -3.97 7.53
N ASN A 338 -13.61 -4.03 6.65
CA ASN A 338 -14.99 -4.22 7.05
C ASN A 338 -15.26 -5.72 7.16
N ASP A 339 -15.19 -6.27 8.35
CA ASP A 339 -15.82 -7.55 8.68
C ASP A 339 -17.33 -7.38 8.82
N PHE A 340 -17.90 -6.34 8.19
CA PHE A 340 -19.32 -6.00 8.14
C PHE A 340 -20.07 -6.00 9.48
N ASN A 341 -19.34 -6.03 10.60
CA ASN A 341 -19.86 -5.75 11.91
C ASN A 341 -19.66 -4.25 12.17
N PRO A 342 -20.75 -3.43 12.26
CA PRO A 342 -20.62 -2.01 12.56
C PRO A 342 -19.91 -1.73 13.89
N ASP A 343 -19.86 -2.74 14.78
CA ASP A 343 -19.17 -2.66 16.06
C ASP A 343 -17.67 -3.04 15.97
N ASN A 344 -17.19 -3.52 14.81
CA ASN A 344 -15.80 -3.96 14.59
C ASN A 344 -15.18 -3.27 13.38
N GLN A 345 -15.15 -1.92 13.37
CA GLN A 345 -14.49 -1.13 12.33
C GLN A 345 -12.98 -1.08 12.59
N ARG A 346 -12.27 -2.13 12.20
CA ARG A 346 -10.81 -2.13 12.24
C ARG A 346 -10.27 -1.23 11.12
N ARG A 347 -9.52 -0.20 11.48
CA ARG A 347 -8.87 0.73 10.57
C ARG A 347 -7.37 0.53 10.67
N GLU A 348 -6.77 0.03 9.60
CA GLU A 348 -5.33 -0.05 9.51
C GLU A 348 -4.80 1.12 8.70
N LYS A 349 -3.75 1.75 9.22
CA LYS A 349 -3.11 2.88 8.57
C LYS A 349 -1.64 2.59 8.35
N PHE A 350 -1.16 3.01 7.18
CA PHE A 350 0.23 2.83 6.80
C PHE A 350 0.82 4.13 6.26
N TYR A 351 2.08 4.36 6.57
CA TYR A 351 2.88 5.33 5.86
C TYR A 351 3.65 4.63 4.74
N TYR A 352 3.57 5.18 3.53
CA TYR A 352 4.37 4.80 2.38
C TYR A 352 5.36 5.92 2.09
N VAL A 353 6.64 5.61 2.05
CA VAL A 353 7.71 6.59 2.00
C VAL A 353 8.61 6.32 0.80
N ASN A 354 8.76 7.32 -0.06
CA ASN A 354 9.85 7.38 -1.04
C ASN A 354 10.99 8.19 -0.45
N ALA A 355 12.14 7.60 -0.33
CA ALA A 355 13.31 8.23 0.26
C ALA A 355 14.57 7.93 -0.57
N ARG A 356 15.43 8.94 -0.73
CA ARG A 356 16.71 8.83 -1.45
C ARG A 356 17.85 8.95 -0.46
N LEU A 357 18.81 8.04 -0.51
CA LEU A 357 20.02 8.10 0.31
C LEU A 357 20.83 9.35 -0.06
N LYS A 358 21.27 10.11 0.95
CA LYS A 358 22.05 11.36 0.78
C LYS A 358 23.48 11.08 0.33
#